data_35359362ea56e5033d8976e4e00567bc
#
_entry.id   35359362ea56e5033d8976e4e00567bc
#
_cell.length_a   1.000
_cell.length_b   1.000
_cell.length_c   1.000
_cell.angle_alpha   90.00
_cell.angle_beta   90.00
_cell.angle_gamma   90.00
#
_symmetry.space_group_name_H-M   'P 1'
#
loop_
_entity.id
_entity.type
_entity.pdbx_description
1 polymer ?
#
loop_
_entity_poly.entity_id
_entity_poly.type
_entity_poly.pdbx_seq_one_letter_code
_entity_poly.pdbx_strand_id
1 'polypeptide(L)' 'QVDMQMQPKIKFEIVVSSEEWEVKTIEAIEKAAYTGEPGDGKIFTYEIRHAQKIRTKETGYDAIQATE' A
#
# COMPACT_ATOMS: atom_id res chain seq x y z
N GLN A 1 -13.06 9.35 -17.94
CA GLN A 1 -13.08 10.59 -17.16
C GLN A 1 -11.66 11.06 -16.85
N VAL A 2 -11.39 12.25 -17.21
CA VAL A 2 -10.09 12.84 -16.93
C VAL A 2 -10.23 13.78 -15.75
N ASP A 3 -9.42 13.55 -14.76
CA ASP A 3 -9.39 14.41 -13.61
C ASP A 3 -8.40 15.54 -13.88
N MET A 4 -8.93 16.72 -14.02
CA MET A 4 -8.11 17.88 -14.36
C MET A 4 -7.61 18.62 -13.14
N GLN A 5 -7.88 18.10 -11.98
CA GLN A 5 -7.38 18.73 -10.76
C GLN A 5 -5.90 18.50 -10.61
N MET A 6 -5.19 19.57 -10.37
CA MET A 6 -3.73 19.51 -10.25
C MET A 6 -3.30 19.58 -8.79
N GLN A 7 -4.15 19.13 -7.92
CA GLN A 7 -3.84 19.15 -6.49
C GLN A 7 -2.77 18.12 -6.15
N PRO A 8 -1.81 18.48 -5.35
CA PRO A 8 -0.80 17.51 -4.91
C PRO A 8 -1.48 16.41 -4.08
N LYS A 9 -1.09 15.19 -4.35
CA LYS A 9 -1.59 14.04 -3.60
C LYS A 9 -0.43 13.16 -3.22
N ILE A 10 -0.57 12.52 -2.08
CA ILE A 10 0.45 11.60 -1.60
C ILE A 10 -0.10 10.18 -1.70
N LYS A 11 0.67 9.31 -2.30
CA LYS A 11 0.31 7.92 -2.42
C LYS A 11 1.29 7.08 -1.61
N PHE A 12 0.75 6.24 -0.73
CA PHE A 12 1.56 5.28 0.00
C PHE A 12 1.27 3.89 -0.52
N GLU A 13 2.32 3.13 -0.75
CA GLU A 13 2.19 1.74 -1.16
C GLU A 13 2.81 0.86 -0.09
N ILE A 14 2.00 -0.04 0.45
CA ILE A 14 2.44 -0.90 1.53
C ILE A 14 2.18 -2.34 1.12
N VAL A 15 3.22 -3.15 1.18
CA VAL A 15 3.12 -4.57 0.83
C VAL A 15 3.08 -5.37 2.11
N VAL A 16 2.06 -6.22 2.22
CA VAL A 16 1.91 -7.08 3.38
C VAL A 16 1.89 -8.53 2.92
N SER A 17 2.20 -9.44 3.82
CA SER A 17 2.41 -10.83 3.47
C SER A 17 1.19 -11.73 3.71
N SER A 18 0.12 -11.21 4.30
CA SER A 18 -1.05 -12.04 4.58
C SER A 18 -2.28 -11.15 4.71
N GLU A 19 -3.45 -11.78 4.60
CA GLU A 19 -4.71 -11.06 4.79
C GLU A 19 -4.84 -10.52 6.20
N GLU A 20 -4.29 -11.22 7.15
CA GLU A 20 -4.30 -10.78 8.53
C GLU A 20 -3.60 -9.45 8.70
N TRP A 21 -2.42 -9.34 8.08
CA TRP A 21 -1.67 -8.10 8.10
C TRP A 21 -2.37 -7.01 7.31
N GLU A 22 -3.06 -7.40 6.24
CA GLU A 22 -3.82 -6.44 5.44
C GLU A 22 -4.88 -5.76 6.30
N VAL A 23 -5.66 -6.55 7.03
CA VAL A 23 -6.70 -5.99 7.89
C VAL A 23 -6.13 -5.07 8.94
N LYS A 24 -5.06 -5.50 9.60
CA LYS A 24 -4.42 -4.70 10.63
C LYS A 24 -3.88 -3.39 10.08
N THR A 25 -3.31 -3.43 8.89
CA THR A 25 -2.75 -2.25 8.26
C THR A 25 -3.84 -1.26 7.90
N ILE A 26 -4.94 -1.75 7.32
CA ILE A 26 -6.06 -0.90 6.96
C ILE A 26 -6.64 -0.22 8.19
N GLU A 27 -6.82 -0.98 9.26
CA GLU A 27 -7.36 -0.42 10.49
C GLU A 27 -6.46 0.65 11.07
N ALA A 28 -5.17 0.40 11.03
CA ALA A 28 -4.20 1.36 11.55
C ALA A 28 -4.22 2.67 10.75
N ILE A 29 -4.27 2.55 9.43
CA ILE A 29 -4.30 3.72 8.56
C ILE A 29 -5.60 4.50 8.77
N GLU A 30 -6.71 3.80 8.80
CA GLU A 30 -8.01 4.41 9.01
C GLU A 30 -8.03 5.20 10.31
N LYS A 31 -7.55 4.59 11.37
CA LYS A 31 -7.56 5.22 12.67
C LYS A 31 -6.68 6.46 12.71
N ALA A 32 -5.53 6.39 12.07
CA ALA A 32 -4.57 7.49 12.09
C ALA A 32 -4.98 8.64 11.19
N ALA A 33 -5.64 8.33 10.08
CA ALA A 33 -5.92 9.33 9.06
C ALA A 33 -7.33 9.93 9.14
N TYR A 34 -8.21 9.33 9.91
CA TYR A 34 -9.59 9.75 9.94
C TYR A 34 -9.75 11.11 10.60
N THR A 35 -10.39 12.03 9.91
CA THR A 35 -10.76 13.32 10.48
C THR A 35 -12.26 13.56 10.35
N GLY A 36 -12.93 12.80 9.49
CA GLY A 36 -14.35 13.01 9.20
C GLY A 36 -14.60 14.10 8.18
N GLU A 37 -13.53 14.68 7.63
CA GLU A 37 -13.64 15.74 6.65
C GLU A 37 -13.29 15.22 5.26
N PRO A 38 -13.81 15.87 4.22
CA PRO A 38 -13.37 15.51 2.86
C PRO A 38 -11.86 15.65 2.74
N GLY A 39 -11.24 14.70 2.07
CA GLY A 39 -9.80 14.72 1.88
C GLY A 39 -9.05 13.73 2.72
N ASP A 40 -9.76 12.94 3.55
CA ASP A 40 -9.11 11.90 4.35
C ASP A 40 -8.43 10.84 3.48
N GLY A 41 -8.94 10.63 2.26
CA GLY A 41 -8.29 9.73 1.35
C GLY A 41 -9.04 8.43 1.13
N LYS A 42 -8.41 7.55 0.40
CA LYS A 42 -8.99 6.25 0.04
C LYS A 42 -7.93 5.17 0.18
N ILE A 43 -8.39 3.97 0.44
CA ILE A 43 -7.51 2.80 0.52
C ILE A 43 -7.98 1.80 -0.53
N PHE A 44 -7.06 1.39 -1.38
CA PHE A 44 -7.30 0.33 -2.34
C PHE A 44 -6.37 -0.83 -2.04
N THR A 45 -6.90 -2.05 -2.13
CA THR A 45 -6.07 -3.23 -1.93
C THR A 45 -6.16 -4.12 -3.15
N TYR A 46 -5.07 -4.77 -3.48
CA TYR A 46 -5.05 -5.71 -4.58
C TYR A 46 -3.92 -6.69 -4.36
N GLU A 47 -4.04 -7.83 -5.00
CA GLU A 47 -3.05 -8.88 -4.85
C GLU A 47 -1.85 -8.63 -5.75
N ILE A 48 -0.67 -8.88 -5.20
CA ILE A 48 0.56 -8.83 -5.98
C ILE A 48 0.84 -10.23 -6.49
N ARG A 49 0.85 -10.40 -7.79
CA ARG A 49 1.05 -11.72 -8.39
C ARG A 49 2.49 -12.18 -8.35
N HIS A 50 3.42 -11.25 -8.38
CA HIS A 50 4.83 -11.60 -8.43
C HIS A 50 5.66 -10.46 -7.86
N ALA A 51 6.66 -10.83 -7.10
CA ALA A 51 7.63 -9.86 -6.58
C ALA A 51 9.02 -10.45 -6.77
N GLN A 52 9.96 -9.62 -7.15
CA GLN A 52 11.32 -10.10 -7.39
C GLN A 52 12.31 -8.97 -7.10
N LYS A 53 13.33 -9.30 -6.33
CA LYS A 53 14.46 -8.38 -6.16
C LYS A 53 15.38 -8.50 -7.35
N ILE A 54 15.74 -7.38 -7.91
CA ILE A 54 16.57 -7.38 -9.12
C ILE A 54 17.98 -7.83 -8.81
N ARG A 55 18.54 -7.34 -7.72
CA ARG A 55 19.93 -7.64 -7.39
C ARG A 55 20.16 -9.10 -7.02
N THR A 56 19.32 -9.61 -6.13
CA THR A 56 19.50 -10.97 -5.61
C THR A 56 18.71 -12.02 -6.38
N LYS A 57 17.73 -11.57 -7.15
CA LYS A 57 16.80 -12.45 -7.90
C LYS A 57 15.90 -13.27 -6.99
N GLU A 58 15.81 -12.89 -5.73
CA GLU A 58 14.86 -13.53 -4.82
C GLU A 58 13.43 -13.20 -5.24
N THR A 59 12.54 -14.15 -5.06
CA THR A 59 11.15 -14.00 -5.47
C THR A 59 10.22 -14.28 -4.30
N GLY A 60 8.95 -13.90 -4.48
CA GLY A 60 7.92 -14.20 -3.50
C GLY A 60 8.13 -13.46 -2.21
N TYR A 61 7.90 -14.15 -1.12
CA TYR A 61 7.99 -13.54 0.21
C TYR A 61 9.39 -12.98 0.47
N ASP A 62 10.40 -13.69 0.02
CA ASP A 62 11.78 -13.22 0.22
C ASP A 62 12.04 -11.91 -0.49
N ALA A 63 11.37 -11.67 -1.61
CA ALA A 63 11.57 -10.45 -2.37
C ALA A 63 11.00 -9.22 -1.66
N ILE A 64 10.02 -9.40 -0.78
CA ILE A 64 9.39 -8.28 -0.11
C ILE A 64 9.99 -8.00 1.25
N GLN A 65 11.02 -8.74 1.64
CA GLN A 65 11.73 -8.44 2.87
C GLN A 65 12.49 -7.13 2.73
N ALA A 66 12.62 -6.42 3.84
CA ALA A 66 13.24 -5.11 3.83
C ALA A 66 14.74 -5.14 3.57
N THR A 67 15.38 -6.28 3.75
CA THR A 67 16.82 -6.39 3.57
C THR A 67 17.18 -6.46 2.10
N GLU A 68 18.28 -5.85 1.76
CA GLU A 68 18.82 -5.85 0.42
C GLU A 68 19.88 -6.91 0.23
#